data_33e51a637ec4b0371d6f5b601949e757
#
_entry.id   33e51a637ec4b0371d6f5b601949e757
#
_cell.length_a   1.000
_cell.length_b   1.000
_cell.length_c   1.000
_cell.angle_alpha   90.00
_cell.angle_beta   90.00
_cell.angle_gamma   90.00
#
_symmetry.space_group_name_H-M   'P 1'
#
loop_
_entity.id
_entity.type
_entity.pdbx_description
1 polymer ?
#
loop_
_entity_poly.entity_id
_entity_poly.type
_entity_poly.pdbx_seq_one_letter_code
_entity_poly.pdbx_strand_id
1 'polypeptide(L)'
;GIGIAGQNGIPSGLVQNYWPNLGPRIGFAYDVTGAGKTVVRGGFGIMYERIQGNDVYNAGPNIPFSSTTTFNNVSLSNPNLSLTTGQILAAPITPAGITGLAYTDYKNPASYQWSFGIQQQLWQNSVLSLAYVGNENSHQNDYRQVNLPSQSVLPALINGSINYNTVVPYLGFGGINMSE
;
A
#
# COMPACT_ATOMS: atom_id res chain seq x y z
N GLY A 1 16.75 -0.91 10.13
CA GLY A 1 17.65 -0.75 8.98
C GLY A 1 16.99 -1.20 7.69
N ILE A 2 17.58 -0.85 6.56
CA ILE A 2 17.15 -1.30 5.25
C ILE A 2 17.81 -2.65 4.98
N GLY A 3 17.04 -3.61 4.51
CA GLY A 3 17.52 -4.95 4.21
C GLY A 3 17.11 -5.42 2.81
N ILE A 4 17.71 -6.48 2.36
CA ILE A 4 17.51 -7.08 1.04
C ILE A 4 16.71 -8.37 1.20
N ALA A 5 15.69 -8.55 0.37
CA ALA A 5 14.88 -9.78 0.34
C ALA A 5 15.77 -11.03 0.17
N GLY A 6 15.49 -12.06 0.96
CA GLY A 6 16.26 -13.31 0.95
C GLY A 6 17.60 -13.27 1.70
N GLN A 7 17.95 -12.15 2.33
CA GLN A 7 19.20 -11.99 3.09
C GLN A 7 18.94 -11.65 4.56
N ASN A 8 19.84 -12.07 5.44
CA ASN A 8 19.83 -11.72 6.87
C ASN A 8 18.49 -11.97 7.58
N GLY A 9 17.79 -13.05 7.21
CA GLY A 9 16.51 -13.41 7.80
C GLY A 9 15.29 -12.68 7.24
N ILE A 10 15.48 -11.83 6.23
CA ILE A 10 14.37 -11.19 5.50
C ILE A 10 13.78 -12.19 4.52
N PRO A 11 12.45 -12.38 4.51
CA PRO A 11 11.80 -13.31 3.60
C PRO A 11 12.06 -12.97 2.13
N SER A 12 12.25 -13.98 1.28
CA SER A 12 12.39 -13.78 -0.17
C SER A 12 11.14 -13.18 -0.81
N GLY A 13 9.97 -13.39 -0.18
CA GLY A 13 8.70 -12.79 -0.59
C GLY A 13 8.48 -11.38 -0.04
N LEU A 14 9.50 -10.72 0.50
CA LEU A 14 9.53 -9.38 1.08
C LEU A 14 8.83 -9.26 2.44
N VAL A 15 7.77 -9.99 2.69
CA VAL A 15 7.02 -9.99 3.96
C VAL A 15 6.90 -11.38 4.52
N GLN A 16 6.69 -11.49 5.83
CA GLN A 16 6.43 -12.76 6.47
C GLN A 16 5.05 -13.28 6.09
N ASN A 17 4.97 -14.58 5.82
CA ASN A 17 3.67 -15.22 5.56
C ASN A 17 2.85 -15.29 6.86
N TYR A 18 1.62 -14.81 6.78
CA TYR A 18 0.66 -14.92 7.85
C TYR A 18 -0.43 -15.93 7.47
N TRP A 19 -0.37 -17.12 8.06
CA TRP A 19 -1.25 -18.25 7.72
C TRP A 19 -2.67 -18.19 8.31
N PRO A 20 -2.95 -17.54 9.47
CA PRO A 20 -4.29 -17.57 10.08
C PRO A 20 -5.32 -16.66 9.40
N ASN A 21 -5.31 -16.57 8.09
CA ASN A 21 -6.30 -15.79 7.33
C ASN A 21 -7.52 -16.67 7.00
N LEU A 22 -8.30 -17.00 8.03
CA LEU A 22 -9.56 -17.72 7.85
C LEU A 22 -10.65 -16.72 7.44
N GLY A 23 -11.24 -16.91 6.26
CA GLY A 23 -12.31 -16.08 5.72
C GLY A 23 -13.69 -16.75 5.84
N PRO A 24 -14.25 -16.91 7.05
CA PRO A 24 -15.58 -17.50 7.22
C PRO A 24 -16.62 -16.61 6.54
N ARG A 25 -17.63 -17.25 5.98
CA ARG A 25 -18.82 -16.61 5.42
C ARG A 25 -20.02 -17.37 5.88
N ILE A 26 -20.93 -16.66 6.53
CA ILE A 26 -22.17 -17.23 7.08
C ILE A 26 -23.31 -16.38 6.59
N GLY A 27 -24.38 -17.02 6.17
CA GLY A 27 -25.59 -16.32 5.77
C GLY A 27 -26.82 -17.14 6.11
N PHE A 28 -27.92 -16.47 6.33
CA PHE A 28 -29.22 -17.08 6.54
C PHE A 28 -30.32 -16.31 5.84
N ALA A 29 -31.39 -17.00 5.52
CA ALA A 29 -32.64 -16.43 5.10
C ALA A 29 -33.77 -17.22 5.75
N TYR A 30 -34.68 -16.55 6.41
CA TYR A 30 -35.77 -17.17 7.16
C TYR A 30 -37.12 -16.56 6.78
N ASP A 31 -38.03 -17.38 6.30
CA ASP A 31 -39.40 -16.99 6.06
C ASP A 31 -40.22 -17.09 7.36
N VAL A 32 -40.53 -15.93 7.92
CA VAL A 32 -41.22 -15.84 9.22
C VAL A 32 -42.66 -16.36 9.15
N THR A 33 -43.31 -16.17 7.99
CA THR A 33 -44.71 -16.52 7.81
C THR A 33 -44.94 -17.87 7.16
N GLY A 34 -43.91 -18.48 6.60
CA GLY A 34 -44.02 -19.70 5.81
C GLY A 34 -44.76 -19.54 4.47
N ALA A 35 -45.14 -18.31 4.12
CA ALA A 35 -45.88 -18.00 2.91
C ALA A 35 -45.09 -17.03 1.97
N GLY A 36 -43.79 -16.83 2.25
CA GLY A 36 -42.95 -15.94 1.48
C GLY A 36 -43.25 -14.44 1.64
N LYS A 37 -44.14 -14.08 2.56
CA LYS A 37 -44.56 -12.68 2.74
C LYS A 37 -43.60 -11.85 3.58
N THR A 38 -42.98 -12.49 4.59
CA THR A 38 -42.00 -11.83 5.47
C THR A 38 -40.76 -12.65 5.53
N VAL A 39 -39.66 -12.10 5.00
CA VAL A 39 -38.37 -12.79 4.98
C VAL A 39 -37.34 -11.95 5.73
N VAL A 40 -36.69 -12.58 6.68
CA VAL A 40 -35.51 -12.02 7.39
C VAL A 40 -34.27 -12.69 6.82
N ARG A 41 -33.28 -11.89 6.47
CA ARG A 41 -32.00 -12.38 5.97
C ARG A 41 -30.85 -11.66 6.64
N GLY A 42 -29.73 -12.35 6.74
CA GLY A 42 -28.53 -11.76 7.25
C GLY A 42 -27.31 -12.51 6.77
N GLY A 43 -26.18 -11.85 6.86
CA GLY A 43 -24.90 -12.45 6.50
C GLY A 43 -23.74 -11.75 7.20
N PHE A 44 -22.69 -12.52 7.35
CA PHE A 44 -21.39 -12.04 7.83
C PHE A 44 -20.30 -12.70 7.03
N GLY A 45 -19.23 -11.96 6.71
CA GLY A 45 -18.08 -12.49 6.02
C GLY A 45 -16.80 -11.74 6.37
N ILE A 46 -15.70 -12.48 6.41
CA ILE A 46 -14.36 -11.91 6.51
C ILE A 46 -13.66 -12.14 5.19
N MET A 47 -13.11 -11.07 4.64
CA MET A 47 -12.34 -11.10 3.41
C MET A 47 -10.95 -10.56 3.68
N TYR A 48 -9.95 -11.16 3.05
CA TYR A 48 -8.57 -10.73 3.17
C TYR A 48 -8.05 -10.31 1.79
N GLU A 49 -7.29 -9.24 1.79
CA GLU A 49 -6.49 -8.85 0.65
C GLU A 49 -5.05 -9.30 0.86
N ARG A 50 -4.40 -9.77 -0.20
CA ARG A 50 -2.97 -10.01 -0.17
C ARG A 50 -2.23 -8.71 -0.47
N ILE A 51 -0.93 -8.66 -0.17
CA ILE A 51 -0.07 -7.55 -0.53
C ILE A 51 -0.29 -7.14 -1.99
N GLN A 52 -0.45 -5.85 -2.22
CA GLN A 52 -0.69 -5.34 -3.56
C GLN A 52 0.53 -5.55 -4.46
N GLY A 53 0.27 -5.94 -5.71
CA GLY A 53 1.32 -6.16 -6.69
C GLY A 53 2.19 -4.93 -6.95
N ASN A 54 1.60 -3.72 -6.87
CA ASN A 54 2.32 -2.47 -7.03
C ASN A 54 3.35 -2.23 -5.93
N ASP A 55 3.07 -2.60 -4.69
CA ASP A 55 3.99 -2.42 -3.56
C ASP A 55 5.23 -3.29 -3.76
N VAL A 56 5.01 -4.55 -4.18
CA VAL A 56 6.10 -5.48 -4.50
C VAL A 56 6.88 -5.02 -5.73
N TYR A 57 6.19 -4.58 -6.77
CA TYR A 57 6.81 -4.09 -8.00
C TYR A 57 7.66 -2.84 -7.75
N ASN A 58 7.14 -1.87 -6.99
CA ASN A 58 7.83 -0.63 -6.69
C ASN A 58 9.02 -0.82 -5.74
N ALA A 59 9.03 -1.89 -4.95
CA ALA A 59 10.17 -2.25 -4.11
C ALA A 59 11.33 -2.91 -4.90
N GLY A 60 11.08 -3.37 -6.14
CA GLY A 60 12.08 -4.03 -6.98
C GLY A 60 13.19 -3.10 -7.48
N PRO A 61 12.87 -1.96 -8.14
CA PRO A 61 13.85 -1.11 -8.78
C PRO A 61 14.57 -0.15 -7.79
N ASN A 62 15.02 -0.69 -6.68
CA ASN A 62 15.84 0.03 -5.71
C ASN A 62 17.34 -0.16 -5.97
N ILE A 63 18.14 0.78 -5.50
CA ILE A 63 19.59 0.61 -5.44
C ILE A 63 19.95 -0.54 -4.47
N PRO A 64 21.00 -1.34 -4.73
CA PRO A 64 21.96 -1.26 -5.84
C PRO A 64 21.50 -1.96 -7.13
N PHE A 65 20.29 -2.55 -7.18
CA PHE A 65 19.83 -3.39 -8.29
C PHE A 65 19.37 -2.58 -9.50
N SER A 66 18.91 -1.36 -9.26
CA SER A 66 18.51 -0.43 -10.31
C SER A 66 18.87 0.99 -9.93
N SER A 67 19.24 1.79 -10.92
CA SER A 67 19.39 3.24 -10.77
C SER A 67 18.84 3.93 -12.01
N THR A 68 18.22 5.08 -11.81
CA THR A 68 17.70 5.90 -12.90
C THR A 68 18.41 7.23 -12.89
N THR A 69 18.99 7.60 -14.03
CA THR A 69 19.56 8.93 -14.24
C THR A 69 18.69 9.69 -15.24
N THR A 70 18.23 10.86 -14.87
CA THR A 70 17.40 11.70 -15.73
C THR A 70 18.24 12.82 -16.34
N PHE A 71 18.19 12.93 -17.65
CA PHE A 71 18.78 14.04 -18.39
C PHE A 71 17.67 14.93 -18.95
N ASN A 72 17.74 16.21 -18.62
CA ASN A 72 16.80 17.20 -19.12
C ASN A 72 17.37 17.91 -20.35
N ASN A 73 16.49 18.45 -21.19
CA ASN A 73 16.85 19.25 -22.37
C ASN A 73 17.68 18.50 -23.42
N VAL A 74 17.47 17.19 -23.58
CA VAL A 74 18.08 16.42 -24.67
C VAL A 74 17.33 16.63 -25.98
N SER A 75 18.04 16.60 -27.11
CA SER A 75 17.43 16.72 -28.42
C SER A 75 16.64 15.48 -28.78
N LEU A 76 15.35 15.63 -29.13
CA LEU A 76 14.50 14.52 -29.55
C LEU A 76 14.94 13.89 -30.89
N SER A 77 15.60 14.67 -31.75
CA SER A 77 16.15 14.16 -33.04
C SER A 77 17.38 13.29 -32.83
N ASN A 78 18.03 13.38 -31.65
CA ASN A 78 19.23 12.60 -31.35
C ASN A 78 19.41 12.42 -29.84
N PRO A 79 18.50 11.68 -29.18
CA PRO A 79 18.48 11.61 -27.73
C PRO A 79 19.69 10.93 -27.12
N ASN A 80 20.34 10.01 -27.84
CA ASN A 80 21.46 9.21 -27.32
C ASN A 80 22.85 9.74 -27.69
N LEU A 81 22.98 10.59 -28.68
CA LEU A 81 24.28 11.10 -29.14
C LEU A 81 24.66 12.44 -28.48
N SER A 82 23.76 13.04 -27.73
CA SER A 82 24.04 14.25 -26.96
C SER A 82 24.88 14.00 -25.71
N LEU A 83 25.02 12.73 -25.30
CA LEU A 83 25.64 12.35 -24.04
C LEU A 83 26.80 11.39 -24.31
N THR A 84 28.00 11.82 -24.00
CA THR A 84 29.16 10.95 -23.95
C THR A 84 29.14 10.12 -22.66
N THR A 85 29.86 8.99 -22.65
CA THR A 85 30.03 8.17 -21.42
C THR A 85 30.54 9.00 -20.25
N GLY A 86 31.45 9.95 -20.52
CA GLY A 86 31.95 10.87 -19.50
C GLY A 86 30.88 11.80 -18.92
N GLN A 87 29.93 12.26 -19.72
CA GLN A 87 28.83 13.10 -19.26
C GLN A 87 27.81 12.29 -18.44
N ILE A 88 27.58 11.02 -18.81
CA ILE A 88 26.75 10.12 -18.03
C ILE A 88 27.37 9.86 -16.66
N LEU A 89 28.68 9.60 -16.60
CA LEU A 89 29.41 9.36 -15.36
C LEU A 89 29.57 10.62 -14.50
N ALA A 90 29.58 11.80 -15.12
CA ALA A 90 29.64 13.09 -14.43
C ALA A 90 28.27 13.65 -14.03
N ALA A 91 27.19 12.97 -14.35
CA ALA A 91 25.85 13.38 -13.92
C ALA A 91 25.80 13.47 -12.38
N PRO A 92 25.18 14.52 -11.81
CA PRO A 92 25.09 14.64 -10.36
C PRO A 92 24.40 13.42 -9.80
N ILE A 93 25.06 12.76 -8.85
CA ILE A 93 24.47 11.67 -8.08
C ILE A 93 23.47 12.31 -7.13
N THR A 94 22.22 12.34 -7.52
CA THR A 94 21.14 12.69 -6.60
C THR A 94 20.92 11.49 -5.68
N PRO A 95 20.71 11.72 -4.36
CA PRO A 95 20.37 10.64 -3.44
C PRO A 95 19.17 9.87 -3.94
N ALA A 96 19.33 8.57 -4.13
CA ALA A 96 18.27 7.72 -4.64
C ALA A 96 17.16 7.58 -3.60
N GLY A 97 15.91 7.69 -4.05
CA GLY A 97 14.77 7.29 -3.26
C GLY A 97 14.69 5.76 -3.15
N ILE A 98 14.06 5.28 -2.08
CA ILE A 98 13.78 3.87 -1.86
C ILE A 98 12.28 3.69 -1.62
N THR A 99 11.73 2.66 -2.20
CA THR A 99 10.40 2.15 -1.85
C THR A 99 10.58 0.77 -1.22
N GLY A 100 10.08 0.59 -0.02
CA GLY A 100 10.23 -0.65 0.74
C GLY A 100 8.93 -1.12 1.36
N LEU A 101 8.99 -2.30 1.93
CA LEU A 101 7.91 -2.93 2.67
C LEU A 101 8.36 -3.22 4.09
N ALA A 102 7.50 -2.99 5.07
CA ALA A 102 7.72 -3.49 6.41
C ALA A 102 7.60 -5.01 6.39
N TYR A 103 8.70 -5.72 6.58
CA TYR A 103 8.71 -7.20 6.49
C TYR A 103 8.32 -7.89 7.80
N THR A 104 8.43 -7.20 8.93
CA THR A 104 8.02 -7.67 10.24
C THR A 104 6.60 -7.25 10.55
N ASP A 105 5.85 -8.10 11.24
CA ASP A 105 4.49 -7.84 11.70
C ASP A 105 3.47 -7.52 10.60
N TYR A 106 3.81 -7.80 9.35
CA TYR A 106 2.88 -7.61 8.25
C TYR A 106 1.67 -8.54 8.41
N LYS A 107 0.49 -7.95 8.40
CA LYS A 107 -0.79 -8.66 8.40
C LYS A 107 -1.57 -8.27 7.15
N ASN A 108 -2.23 -9.25 6.55
CA ASN A 108 -3.05 -8.94 5.40
C ASN A 108 -4.21 -8.01 5.78
N PRO A 109 -4.50 -7.00 4.97
CA PRO A 109 -5.70 -6.20 5.12
C PRO A 109 -6.93 -7.10 5.20
N ALA A 110 -7.78 -6.83 6.16
CA ALA A 110 -9.00 -7.59 6.40
C ALA A 110 -10.23 -6.69 6.35
N SER A 111 -11.28 -7.18 5.71
CA SER A 111 -12.59 -6.53 5.67
C SER A 111 -13.62 -7.44 6.31
N TYR A 112 -14.25 -6.96 7.37
CA TYR A 112 -15.37 -7.60 8.04
C TYR A 112 -16.65 -6.98 7.51
N GLN A 113 -17.51 -7.79 6.92
CA GLN A 113 -18.75 -7.30 6.32
C GLN A 113 -19.93 -8.03 6.93
N TRP A 114 -20.97 -7.30 7.25
CA TRP A 114 -22.22 -7.86 7.74
C TRP A 114 -23.43 -7.15 7.16
N SER A 115 -24.50 -7.89 7.06
CA SER A 115 -25.78 -7.36 6.65
C SER A 115 -26.92 -8.02 7.40
N PHE A 116 -27.96 -7.26 7.65
CA PHE A 116 -29.23 -7.72 8.18
C PHE A 116 -30.37 -7.01 7.49
N GLY A 117 -31.37 -7.74 7.04
CA GLY A 117 -32.48 -7.13 6.31
C GLY A 117 -33.78 -7.87 6.53
N ILE A 118 -34.85 -7.11 6.39
CA ILE A 118 -36.23 -7.61 6.44
C ILE A 118 -36.92 -7.20 5.13
N GLN A 119 -37.58 -8.17 4.53
CA GLN A 119 -38.45 -7.94 3.38
C GLN A 119 -39.87 -8.29 3.75
N GLN A 120 -40.79 -7.38 3.45
CA GLN A 120 -42.21 -7.55 3.72
C GLN A 120 -43.00 -7.32 2.44
N GLN A 121 -43.78 -8.29 2.03
CA GLN A 121 -44.78 -8.11 1.00
C GLN A 121 -45.93 -7.30 1.58
N LEU A 122 -46.21 -6.13 1.02
CA LEU A 122 -47.28 -5.25 1.45
C LEU A 122 -48.59 -5.58 0.69
N TRP A 123 -48.46 -5.74 -0.64
CA TRP A 123 -49.55 -6.11 -1.54
C TRP A 123 -49.04 -7.12 -2.56
N GLN A 124 -49.91 -7.61 -3.43
CA GLN A 124 -49.56 -8.64 -4.43
C GLN A 124 -48.34 -8.28 -5.27
N ASN A 125 -48.15 -7.00 -5.58
CA ASN A 125 -47.06 -6.52 -6.46
C ASN A 125 -46.09 -5.55 -5.78
N SER A 126 -46.13 -5.44 -4.45
CA SER A 126 -45.28 -4.49 -3.71
C SER A 126 -44.54 -5.14 -2.56
N VAL A 127 -43.25 -4.94 -2.51
CA VAL A 127 -42.35 -5.43 -1.44
C VAL A 127 -41.62 -4.26 -0.82
N LEU A 128 -41.73 -4.14 0.48
CA LEU A 128 -40.87 -3.24 1.27
C LEU A 128 -39.62 -4.02 1.72
N SER A 129 -38.48 -3.45 1.48
CA SER A 129 -37.19 -4.00 1.96
C SER A 129 -36.46 -2.95 2.80
N LEU A 130 -36.10 -3.36 4.01
CA LEU A 130 -35.24 -2.57 4.89
C LEU A 130 -33.99 -3.41 5.19
N ALA A 131 -32.81 -2.79 4.99
CA ALA A 131 -31.54 -3.45 5.26
C ALA A 131 -30.59 -2.54 6.00
N TYR A 132 -29.85 -3.13 6.94
CA TYR A 132 -28.67 -2.56 7.56
C TYR A 132 -27.45 -3.28 7.02
N VAL A 133 -26.46 -2.53 6.56
CA VAL A 133 -25.18 -3.05 6.06
C VAL A 133 -24.07 -2.32 6.78
N GLY A 134 -23.09 -3.07 7.24
CA GLY A 134 -21.92 -2.50 7.87
C GLY A 134 -20.64 -3.19 7.40
N ASN A 135 -19.55 -2.48 7.49
CA ASN A 135 -18.22 -3.02 7.30
C ASN A 135 -17.22 -2.38 8.25
N GLU A 136 -16.19 -3.13 8.58
CA GLU A 136 -15.02 -2.68 9.31
C GLU A 136 -13.79 -3.19 8.59
N ASN A 137 -12.77 -2.35 8.47
CA ASN A 137 -11.52 -2.72 7.83
C ASN A 137 -10.38 -2.60 8.85
N SER A 138 -9.50 -3.59 8.84
CA SER A 138 -8.31 -3.61 9.70
C SER A 138 -7.05 -3.89 8.90
N HIS A 139 -5.90 -3.48 9.42
CA HIS A 139 -4.60 -3.69 8.80
C HIS A 139 -4.55 -3.16 7.35
N GLN A 140 -5.15 -1.99 7.12
CA GLN A 140 -5.05 -1.32 5.83
C GLN A 140 -3.63 -0.85 5.61
N ASN A 141 -3.11 -1.02 4.39
CA ASN A 141 -1.78 -0.55 4.04
C ASN A 141 -1.72 0.98 4.15
N ASP A 142 -0.67 1.46 4.78
CA ASP A 142 -0.31 2.87 4.83
C ASP A 142 1.07 3.09 4.21
N TYR A 143 1.28 4.30 3.71
CA TYR A 143 2.56 4.71 3.13
C TYR A 143 3.20 5.76 4.02
N ARG A 144 4.33 5.40 4.61
CA ARG A 144 5.08 6.29 5.47
C ARG A 144 6.43 6.65 4.88
N GLN A 145 6.71 7.95 4.82
CA GLN A 145 8.05 8.45 4.51
C GLN A 145 8.89 8.43 5.79
N VAL A 146 9.91 7.55 5.83
CA VAL A 146 10.74 7.37 7.04
C VAL A 146 12.04 8.17 7.03
N ASN A 147 12.41 8.78 5.89
CA ASN A 147 13.61 9.60 5.78
C ASN A 147 13.27 11.09 5.76
N LEU A 148 12.49 11.53 6.72
CA LEU A 148 12.16 12.94 6.89
C LEU A 148 13.07 13.62 7.89
N PRO A 149 13.51 14.86 7.63
CA PRO A 149 14.22 15.66 8.60
C PRO A 149 13.31 16.03 9.77
N SER A 150 13.91 16.28 10.92
CA SER A 150 13.18 16.77 12.09
C SER A 150 12.52 18.12 11.78
N GLN A 151 11.35 18.34 12.34
CA GLN A 151 10.59 19.60 12.15
C GLN A 151 11.40 20.83 12.59
N SER A 152 12.29 20.70 13.55
CA SER A 152 13.14 21.79 14.07
C SER A 152 14.13 22.34 13.04
N VAL A 153 14.52 21.54 12.03
CA VAL A 153 15.49 21.95 11.00
C VAL A 153 14.82 22.47 9.73
N LEU A 154 13.49 22.38 9.62
CA LEU A 154 12.75 22.81 8.41
C LEU A 154 13.01 24.28 8.04
N PRO A 155 13.03 25.25 8.96
CA PRO A 155 13.33 26.65 8.60
C PRO A 155 14.69 26.81 7.94
N ALA A 156 15.70 26.08 8.42
CA ALA A 156 17.06 26.13 7.87
C ALA A 156 17.16 25.41 6.50
N LEU A 157 16.34 24.40 6.27
CA LEU A 157 16.21 23.74 4.96
C LEU A 157 15.54 24.67 3.93
N ILE A 158 14.46 25.32 4.33
CA ILE A 158 13.67 26.20 3.43
C ILE A 158 14.51 27.41 2.98
N ASN A 159 15.30 27.98 3.89
CA ASN A 159 16.17 29.10 3.55
C ASN A 159 17.51 28.70 2.91
N GLY A 160 17.75 27.40 2.69
CA GLY A 160 18.93 26.88 2.06
C GLY A 160 20.21 26.87 2.91
N SER A 161 20.10 27.14 4.22
CA SER A 161 21.25 27.20 5.11
C SER A 161 21.87 25.83 5.38
N ILE A 162 21.11 24.75 5.23
CA ILE A 162 21.57 23.37 5.41
C ILE A 162 21.10 22.48 4.26
N ASN A 163 21.84 21.41 4.02
CA ASN A 163 21.50 20.44 2.99
C ASN A 163 20.61 19.33 3.60
N TYR A 164 19.55 18.97 2.88
CA TYR A 164 18.64 17.89 3.27
C TYR A 164 19.36 16.61 3.68
N ASN A 165 20.34 16.18 2.89
CA ASN A 165 21.06 14.93 3.12
C ASN A 165 21.95 14.91 4.38
N THR A 166 22.14 16.04 5.05
CA THR A 166 22.93 16.11 6.29
C THR A 166 22.09 16.00 7.54
N VAL A 167 20.76 16.07 7.42
CA VAL A 167 19.83 16.16 8.56
C VAL A 167 18.71 15.12 8.54
N VAL A 168 18.78 14.16 7.65
CA VAL A 168 17.83 13.03 7.58
C VAL A 168 18.34 11.82 8.34
N PRO A 169 17.47 10.94 8.84
CA PRO A 169 17.87 9.72 9.57
C PRO A 169 18.79 8.76 8.78
N TYR A 170 18.56 8.67 7.46
CA TYR A 170 19.34 7.79 6.57
C TYR A 170 20.11 8.65 5.58
N LEU A 171 21.37 8.94 5.94
CA LEU A 171 22.25 9.75 5.11
C LEU A 171 22.56 9.07 3.78
N GLY A 172 22.65 9.84 2.70
CA GLY A 172 22.93 9.34 1.36
C GLY A 172 21.72 8.81 0.61
N PHE A 173 20.55 8.76 1.24
CA PHE A 173 19.29 8.42 0.60
C PHE A 173 18.39 9.64 0.46
N GLY A 174 17.60 9.67 -0.60
CA GLY A 174 16.48 10.60 -0.75
C GLY A 174 15.27 10.19 0.07
N GLY A 175 14.09 10.29 -0.51
CA GLY A 175 12.89 9.80 0.13
C GLY A 175 12.92 8.28 0.33
N ILE A 176 12.49 7.81 1.51
CA ILE A 176 12.30 6.38 1.79
C ILE A 176 10.84 6.16 2.12
N ASN A 177 10.09 5.66 1.15
CA ASN A 177 8.68 5.34 1.29
C ASN A 177 8.55 3.88 1.75
N MET A 178 7.86 3.66 2.84
CA MET A 178 7.60 2.34 3.38
C MET A 178 6.09 2.06 3.37
N SER A 179 5.68 0.94 2.82
CA SER A 179 4.34 0.38 2.97
C SER A 179 4.31 -0.56 4.17
N GLU A 180 3.39 -0.34 5.06
CA GLU A 180 3.20 -1.12 6.30
C GLU A 180 1.73 -1.41 6.60
#